data_3bb5e1506a633d872f7e2e588a693845
#
_entry.id   3bb5e1506a633d872f7e2e588a693845
#
_cell.length_a   1.000
_cell.length_b   1.000
_cell.length_c   1.000
_cell.angle_alpha   90.00
_cell.angle_beta   90.00
_cell.angle_gamma   90.00
#
_symmetry.space_group_name_H-M   'P 1'
#
loop_
_entity.id
_entity.type
_entity.pdbx_description
1 polymer ?
#
loop_
_entity_poly.entity_id
_entity_poly.type
_entity_poly.pdbx_seq_one_letter_code
_entity_poly.pdbx_strand_id
1 'polypeptide(L)'
;KYVNAVPLPNPANDAQLIASTLYNAGFEVIEGVDQDNAGMRSLISRFTEASYNADLAVIFYAGHGMQVDGKNYLIPVDAELTSPAYLKTRTVQIDEFMEALPPDPAVGVIILDACRDNPLARTXXXAKADGVGTGGLLIAYATDPGAIAFDGPGVDSPYSLALAKHLTEPGVEIQSALTRVRGEVTGATQGRQRP
;
A
#
# COMPACT_ATOMS: atom_id res chain seq x y z
N LYS A 1 -5.46 0.84 -15.14
CA LYS A 1 -5.01 1.79 -16.20
C LYS A 1 -5.58 3.18 -15.92
N TYR A 2 -4.73 4.04 -15.39
CA TYR A 2 -5.13 5.38 -14.98
C TYR A 2 -5.66 6.20 -16.17
N VAL A 3 -6.79 6.88 -15.97
CA VAL A 3 -7.42 7.70 -17.00
C VAL A 3 -6.81 9.12 -17.00
N ASN A 4 -6.54 9.66 -15.82
CA ASN A 4 -6.14 11.06 -15.63
C ASN A 4 -4.75 11.21 -14.98
N ALA A 5 -3.95 10.13 -14.96
CA ALA A 5 -2.60 10.15 -14.41
C ALA A 5 -1.66 9.33 -15.31
N VAL A 6 -0.37 9.50 -15.10
CA VAL A 6 0.63 8.74 -15.85
C VAL A 6 0.43 7.25 -15.61
N PRO A 7 0.32 6.42 -16.64
CA PRO A 7 0.20 4.98 -16.44
C PRO A 7 1.44 4.41 -15.73
N LEU A 8 1.19 3.50 -14.81
CA LEU A 8 2.25 2.72 -14.16
C LEU A 8 2.22 1.32 -14.76
N PRO A 9 3.35 0.79 -15.23
CA PRO A 9 3.35 -0.55 -15.82
C PRO A 9 3.23 -1.69 -14.82
N ASN A 10 3.72 -1.53 -13.61
CA ASN A 10 3.93 -2.66 -12.70
C ASN A 10 2.83 -2.94 -11.66
N PRO A 11 1.95 -2.00 -11.23
CA PRO A 11 1.03 -2.30 -10.10
C PRO A 11 0.16 -3.54 -10.28
N ALA A 12 -0.27 -3.85 -11.51
CA ALA A 12 -1.07 -5.07 -11.75
C ALA A 12 -0.23 -6.33 -11.50
N ASN A 13 1.03 -6.31 -11.95
CA ASN A 13 1.96 -7.43 -11.73
C ASN A 13 2.29 -7.56 -10.24
N ASP A 14 2.55 -6.42 -9.58
CA ASP A 14 2.83 -6.38 -8.14
C ASP A 14 1.68 -6.98 -7.34
N ALA A 15 0.45 -6.61 -7.67
CA ALA A 15 -0.74 -7.15 -7.00
C ALA A 15 -0.83 -8.67 -7.20
N GLN A 16 -0.61 -9.16 -8.41
CA GLN A 16 -0.64 -10.58 -8.72
C GLN A 16 0.48 -11.34 -8.00
N LEU A 17 1.67 -10.76 -7.95
CA LEU A 17 2.83 -11.36 -7.27
C LEU A 17 2.54 -11.53 -5.78
N ILE A 18 2.06 -10.48 -5.11
CA ILE A 18 1.76 -10.53 -3.68
C ILE A 18 0.55 -11.44 -3.41
N ALA A 19 -0.49 -11.39 -4.27
CA ALA A 19 -1.64 -12.28 -4.15
C ALA A 19 -1.21 -13.75 -4.20
N SER A 20 -0.36 -14.11 -5.17
CA SER A 20 0.16 -15.48 -5.30
C SER A 20 1.01 -15.87 -4.09
N THR A 21 1.85 -14.96 -3.62
CA THR A 21 2.73 -15.19 -2.46
C THR A 21 1.90 -15.50 -1.21
N LEU A 22 0.88 -14.68 -0.95
CA LEU A 22 0.02 -14.87 0.23
C LEU A 22 -0.86 -16.12 0.09
N TYR A 23 -1.42 -16.36 -1.10
CA TYR A 23 -2.21 -17.57 -1.36
C TYR A 23 -1.40 -18.83 -1.09
N ASN A 24 -0.14 -18.88 -1.57
CA ASN A 24 0.75 -20.02 -1.35
C ASN A 24 1.13 -20.20 0.12
N ALA A 25 1.04 -19.12 0.91
CA ALA A 25 1.27 -19.17 2.36
C ALA A 25 0.00 -19.55 3.14
N GLY A 26 -1.13 -19.80 2.44
CA GLY A 26 -2.36 -20.26 3.08
C GLY A 26 -3.41 -19.19 3.35
N PHE A 27 -3.22 -17.97 2.86
CA PHE A 27 -4.22 -16.90 3.00
C PHE A 27 -5.38 -17.10 2.04
N GLU A 28 -6.57 -16.72 2.47
CA GLU A 28 -7.68 -16.45 1.57
C GLU A 28 -7.45 -15.06 0.95
N VAL A 29 -7.44 -14.96 -0.37
CA VAL A 29 -7.06 -13.72 -1.06
C VAL A 29 -8.22 -13.14 -1.85
N ILE A 30 -8.46 -11.84 -1.67
CA ILE A 30 -9.40 -11.04 -2.49
C ILE A 30 -8.54 -10.10 -3.33
N GLU A 31 -8.63 -10.21 -4.66
CA GLU A 31 -7.78 -9.46 -5.57
C GLU A 31 -8.59 -8.51 -6.45
N GLY A 32 -8.05 -7.31 -6.69
CA GLY A 32 -8.61 -6.36 -7.64
C GLY A 32 -7.49 -5.65 -8.39
N VAL A 33 -7.64 -5.55 -9.70
CA VAL A 33 -6.66 -4.89 -10.58
C VAL A 33 -7.37 -3.77 -11.34
N ASP A 34 -6.69 -2.64 -11.52
CA ASP A 34 -7.20 -1.46 -12.25
C ASP A 34 -8.56 -0.99 -11.71
N GLN A 35 -8.66 -0.87 -10.39
CA GLN A 35 -9.93 -0.54 -9.74
C GLN A 35 -10.22 0.97 -9.79
N ASP A 36 -11.45 1.30 -10.17
CA ASP A 36 -11.99 2.65 -10.01
C ASP A 36 -12.43 2.87 -8.54
N ASN A 37 -12.92 4.06 -8.24
CA ASN A 37 -13.32 4.41 -6.87
C ASN A 37 -14.39 3.44 -6.34
N ALA A 38 -15.40 3.14 -7.13
CA ALA A 38 -16.48 2.22 -6.73
C ALA A 38 -15.96 0.81 -6.52
N GLY A 39 -15.05 0.35 -7.39
CA GLY A 39 -14.44 -0.96 -7.30
C GLY A 39 -13.58 -1.11 -6.04
N MET A 40 -12.76 -0.09 -5.72
CA MET A 40 -11.96 -0.12 -4.49
C MET A 40 -12.85 -0.23 -3.25
N ARG A 41 -13.93 0.55 -3.19
CA ARG A 41 -14.86 0.51 -2.05
C ARG A 41 -15.59 -0.82 -1.94
N SER A 42 -15.95 -1.41 -3.07
CA SER A 42 -16.56 -2.75 -3.12
C SER A 42 -15.60 -3.81 -2.57
N LEU A 43 -14.32 -3.74 -2.95
CA LEU A 43 -13.30 -4.66 -2.44
C LEU A 43 -13.09 -4.49 -0.93
N ILE A 44 -13.09 -3.24 -0.45
CA ILE A 44 -12.98 -2.94 1.00
C ILE A 44 -14.16 -3.59 1.75
N SER A 45 -15.38 -3.46 1.24
CA SER A 45 -16.58 -4.06 1.87
C SER A 45 -16.47 -5.59 1.92
N ARG A 46 -16.09 -6.22 0.79
CA ARG A 46 -15.90 -7.67 0.73
C ARG A 46 -14.82 -8.14 1.71
N PHE A 47 -13.72 -7.40 1.78
CA PHE A 47 -12.64 -7.70 2.71
C PHE A 47 -13.11 -7.59 4.16
N THR A 48 -13.86 -6.54 4.50
CA THR A 48 -14.39 -6.35 5.86
C THR A 48 -15.25 -7.54 6.28
N GLU A 49 -16.13 -8.00 5.38
CA GLU A 49 -16.98 -9.16 5.66
C GLU A 49 -16.18 -10.45 5.81
N ALA A 50 -15.24 -10.70 4.89
CA ALA A 50 -14.46 -11.93 4.86
C ALA A 50 -13.49 -12.02 6.04
N SER A 51 -12.93 -10.89 6.49
CA SER A 51 -11.90 -10.87 7.53
C SER A 51 -12.44 -10.73 8.95
N TYR A 52 -13.76 -10.63 9.13
CA TYR A 52 -14.38 -10.30 10.44
C TYR A 52 -13.89 -11.20 11.59
N ASN A 53 -13.72 -12.49 11.33
CA ASN A 53 -13.26 -13.46 12.33
C ASN A 53 -11.80 -13.90 12.12
N ALA A 54 -11.04 -13.17 11.32
CA ALA A 54 -9.65 -13.53 11.04
C ALA A 54 -8.74 -13.17 12.22
N ASP A 55 -7.75 -14.01 12.50
CA ASP A 55 -6.71 -13.70 13.47
C ASP A 55 -5.66 -12.74 12.89
N LEU A 56 -5.48 -12.77 11.57
CA LEU A 56 -4.53 -11.94 10.83
C LEU A 56 -5.17 -11.49 9.53
N ALA A 57 -5.20 -10.20 9.31
CA ALA A 57 -5.77 -9.59 8.10
C ALA A 57 -4.72 -8.70 7.44
N VAL A 58 -4.48 -8.89 6.14
CA VAL A 58 -3.44 -8.18 5.39
C VAL A 58 -4.09 -7.45 4.22
N ILE A 59 -3.79 -6.16 4.07
CA ILE A 59 -4.17 -5.37 2.90
C ILE A 59 -2.89 -4.93 2.19
N PHE A 60 -2.80 -5.19 0.89
CA PHE A 60 -1.71 -4.73 0.03
C PHE A 60 -2.29 -3.83 -1.06
N TYR A 61 -1.63 -2.71 -1.31
CA TYR A 61 -1.97 -1.81 -2.40
C TYR A 61 -0.72 -1.46 -3.19
N ALA A 62 -0.81 -1.54 -4.52
CA ALA A 62 0.21 -1.03 -5.44
C ALA A 62 -0.45 -0.07 -6.42
N GLY A 63 0.13 1.13 -6.58
CA GLY A 63 -0.42 2.13 -7.49
C GLY A 63 -0.04 3.55 -7.10
N HIS A 64 -0.74 4.51 -7.70
CA HIS A 64 -0.51 5.91 -7.35
C HIS A 64 -1.03 6.22 -5.94
N GLY A 65 -0.23 6.97 -5.20
CA GLY A 65 -0.61 7.51 -3.91
C GLY A 65 -0.03 8.89 -3.73
N MET A 66 -0.56 9.63 -2.77
CA MET A 66 -0.04 10.94 -2.40
C MET A 66 -0.26 11.20 -0.92
N GLN A 67 0.57 12.05 -0.35
CA GLN A 67 0.38 12.49 1.04
C GLN A 67 0.09 13.99 1.07
N VAL A 68 -1.04 14.37 1.67
CA VAL A 68 -1.45 15.76 1.82
C VAL A 68 -1.80 16.00 3.28
N ASP A 69 -1.14 16.97 3.90
CA ASP A 69 -1.34 17.33 5.30
C ASP A 69 -1.23 16.12 6.24
N GLY A 70 -0.26 15.24 5.96
CA GLY A 70 0.00 14.05 6.76
C GLY A 70 -0.92 12.87 6.48
N LYS A 71 -1.95 13.04 5.67
CA LYS A 71 -2.88 11.97 5.31
C LYS A 71 -2.49 11.34 3.97
N ASN A 72 -2.61 10.02 3.90
CA ASN A 72 -2.27 9.26 2.70
C ASN A 72 -3.54 8.91 1.92
N TYR A 73 -3.49 9.20 0.62
CA TYR A 73 -4.60 9.02 -0.31
C TYR A 73 -4.17 8.07 -1.42
N LEU A 74 -4.95 7.03 -1.66
CA LEU A 74 -4.75 6.08 -2.75
C LEU A 74 -5.62 6.50 -3.94
N ILE A 75 -5.03 6.45 -5.14
CA ILE A 75 -5.63 7.06 -6.33
C ILE A 75 -6.27 5.97 -7.21
N PRO A 76 -7.61 5.87 -7.25
CA PRO A 76 -8.28 4.96 -8.18
C PRO A 76 -7.98 5.32 -9.63
N VAL A 77 -8.18 4.36 -10.57
CA VAL A 77 -7.83 4.58 -11.96
C VAL A 77 -8.67 5.67 -12.65
N ASP A 78 -9.86 5.95 -12.13
CA ASP A 78 -10.78 6.96 -12.67
C ASP A 78 -10.64 8.33 -11.98
N ALA A 79 -9.77 8.47 -10.98
CA ALA A 79 -9.68 9.71 -10.20
C ALA A 79 -9.26 10.90 -11.07
N GLU A 80 -9.96 11.99 -10.92
CA GLU A 80 -9.65 13.28 -11.53
C GLU A 80 -9.36 14.27 -10.40
N LEU A 81 -8.12 14.73 -10.31
CA LEU A 81 -7.64 15.56 -9.20
C LEU A 81 -7.32 16.98 -9.65
N THR A 82 -8.31 17.64 -10.27
CA THR A 82 -8.18 19.02 -10.75
C THR A 82 -8.36 20.05 -9.62
N SER A 83 -8.76 19.61 -8.43
CA SER A 83 -8.94 20.47 -7.25
C SER A 83 -8.66 19.70 -5.98
N PRO A 84 -8.05 20.33 -4.95
CA PRO A 84 -7.89 19.69 -3.63
C PRO A 84 -9.19 19.21 -3.02
N ALA A 85 -10.33 19.82 -3.37
CA ALA A 85 -11.65 19.40 -2.87
C ALA A 85 -12.00 17.98 -3.30
N TYR A 86 -11.41 17.47 -4.40
CA TYR A 86 -11.70 16.13 -4.91
C TYR A 86 -10.96 15.02 -4.17
N LEU A 87 -9.97 15.36 -3.32
CA LEU A 87 -9.23 14.34 -2.58
C LEU A 87 -10.16 13.40 -1.80
N LYS A 88 -11.12 13.95 -1.08
CA LYS A 88 -12.03 13.12 -0.25
C LYS A 88 -13.03 12.30 -1.06
N THR A 89 -13.45 12.80 -2.22
CA THR A 89 -14.53 12.15 -2.98
C THR A 89 -14.03 11.28 -4.11
N ARG A 90 -12.82 11.54 -4.60
CA ARG A 90 -12.26 10.85 -5.77
C ARG A 90 -11.12 9.88 -5.42
N THR A 91 -10.70 9.84 -4.15
CA THR A 91 -9.64 8.94 -3.70
C THR A 91 -10.11 8.10 -2.51
N VAL A 92 -9.28 7.14 -2.09
CA VAL A 92 -9.53 6.32 -0.91
C VAL A 92 -8.44 6.66 0.12
N GLN A 93 -8.83 7.06 1.32
CA GLN A 93 -7.89 7.32 2.39
C GLN A 93 -7.46 6.01 3.05
N ILE A 94 -6.21 5.97 3.52
CA ILE A 94 -5.69 4.80 4.26
C ILE A 94 -6.54 4.54 5.52
N ASP A 95 -7.11 5.57 6.10
CA ASP A 95 -8.01 5.43 7.25
C ASP A 95 -9.17 4.47 6.95
N GLU A 96 -9.67 4.45 5.70
CA GLU A 96 -10.74 3.52 5.28
C GLU A 96 -10.24 2.07 5.29
N PHE A 97 -8.97 1.84 4.97
CA PHE A 97 -8.36 0.50 5.11
C PHE A 97 -8.24 0.10 6.58
N MET A 98 -7.84 1.04 7.44
CA MET A 98 -7.72 0.78 8.88
C MET A 98 -9.08 0.40 9.49
N GLU A 99 -10.14 1.11 9.08
CA GLU A 99 -11.51 0.84 9.53
C GLU A 99 -12.05 -0.50 9.03
N ALA A 100 -11.50 -1.00 7.91
CA ALA A 100 -11.93 -2.28 7.32
C ALA A 100 -11.31 -3.50 8.02
N LEU A 101 -10.27 -3.30 8.82
CA LEU A 101 -9.59 -4.39 9.52
C LEU A 101 -10.47 -4.96 10.64
N PRO A 102 -10.35 -6.26 10.94
CA PRO A 102 -11.14 -6.86 12.02
C PRO A 102 -10.77 -6.25 13.39
N PRO A 103 -11.71 -6.26 14.32
CA PRO A 103 -11.46 -5.68 15.66
C PRO A 103 -10.47 -6.52 16.47
N ASP A 104 -9.93 -5.93 17.54
CA ASP A 104 -9.08 -6.65 18.50
C ASP A 104 -9.75 -7.98 18.92
N PRO A 105 -8.99 -9.06 19.08
CA PRO A 105 -7.52 -9.11 19.16
C PRO A 105 -6.80 -9.44 17.85
N ALA A 106 -7.45 -9.31 16.72
CA ALA A 106 -6.86 -9.58 15.41
C ALA A 106 -5.65 -8.68 15.14
N VAL A 107 -4.72 -9.18 14.32
CA VAL A 107 -3.57 -8.40 13.85
C VAL A 107 -3.87 -7.90 12.44
N GLY A 108 -3.80 -6.59 12.25
CA GLY A 108 -3.98 -5.95 10.95
C GLY A 108 -2.63 -5.51 10.37
N VAL A 109 -2.42 -5.80 9.09
CA VAL A 109 -1.20 -5.36 8.38
C VAL A 109 -1.62 -4.66 7.08
N ILE A 110 -1.18 -3.42 6.90
CA ILE A 110 -1.42 -2.65 5.67
C ILE A 110 -0.06 -2.40 5.02
N ILE A 111 0.10 -2.80 3.77
CA ILE A 111 1.35 -2.67 3.01
C ILE A 111 1.06 -1.82 1.77
N LEU A 112 1.82 -0.74 1.61
CA LEU A 112 1.55 0.27 0.59
C LEU A 112 2.75 0.46 -0.33
N ASP A 113 2.62 -0.02 -1.56
CA ASP A 113 3.59 0.21 -2.63
C ASP A 113 3.09 1.39 -3.48
N ALA A 114 3.28 2.59 -2.95
CA ALA A 114 2.78 3.83 -3.55
C ALA A 114 3.67 5.01 -3.18
N CYS A 115 3.69 6.00 -4.05
CA CYS A 115 4.39 7.26 -3.76
C CYS A 115 3.74 7.98 -2.57
N ARG A 116 4.56 8.72 -1.84
CA ARG A 116 4.11 9.57 -0.74
C ARG A 116 4.44 11.03 -0.97
N ASP A 117 4.81 11.40 -2.20
CA ASP A 117 5.03 12.79 -2.57
C ASP A 117 3.68 13.51 -2.72
N ASN A 118 3.71 14.82 -2.60
CA ASN A 118 2.50 15.64 -2.75
C ASN A 118 2.62 16.50 -4.00
N PRO A 119 2.08 16.06 -5.13
CA PRO A 119 2.16 16.85 -6.35
C PRO A 119 1.32 18.14 -6.30
N LEU A 120 0.45 18.28 -5.29
CA LEU A 120 -0.36 19.49 -5.12
C LEU A 120 0.32 20.53 -4.23
N ALA A 121 1.42 20.16 -3.54
CA ALA A 121 2.11 21.05 -2.61
C ALA A 121 3.14 21.92 -3.34
N ARG A 122 2.91 23.20 -3.33
CA ARG A 122 3.97 24.16 -3.69
C ARG A 122 4.76 24.64 -2.46
N THR A 123 4.50 24.09 -1.31
CA THR A 123 5.15 24.44 -0.05
C THR A 123 5.22 23.22 0.86
N UNK A 124 6.32 22.96 1.32
CA UNK A 124 6.62 21.81 2.02
C UNK A 124 6.37 21.90 3.47
N UNK A 125 5.78 21.31 3.83
CA UNK A 125 5.68 21.18 5.14
C UNK A 125 6.09 19.82 5.49
N UNK A 126 6.83 19.73 6.01
CA UNK A 126 7.27 18.58 6.48
C UNK A 126 6.27 18.03 7.36
N ALA A 127 5.70 17.11 7.04
CA ALA A 127 4.77 16.38 7.90
C ALA A 127 5.54 15.34 8.71
N LYS A 128 5.42 15.38 9.98
CA LYS A 128 5.92 14.33 10.87
C LYS A 128 5.10 13.05 10.60
N ALA A 129 5.79 11.93 10.46
CA ALA A 129 5.15 10.62 10.43
C ALA A 129 4.72 10.28 11.86
N ASP A 130 3.45 10.43 12.15
CA ASP A 130 2.90 9.93 13.40
C ASP A 130 2.55 8.46 13.20
N GLY A 131 3.44 7.61 13.67
CA GLY A 131 3.13 6.19 13.78
C GLY A 131 2.18 5.99 14.95
N VAL A 132 0.90 5.92 14.65
CA VAL A 132 -0.07 5.54 15.67
C VAL A 132 -0.22 4.03 15.61
N GLY A 133 0.53 3.35 16.46
CA GLY A 133 0.28 1.94 16.71
C GLY A 133 -0.62 1.80 17.92
N THR A 134 -1.88 1.56 17.70
CA THR A 134 -2.77 1.11 18.75
C THR A 134 -3.17 -0.33 18.43
N GLY A 135 -2.75 -1.24 19.28
CA GLY A 135 -3.19 -2.63 19.34
C GLY A 135 -3.24 -3.40 18.03
N GLY A 136 -2.14 -4.06 17.67
CA GLY A 136 -2.16 -5.04 16.61
C GLY A 136 -2.21 -4.51 15.17
N LEU A 137 -1.97 -3.22 14.96
CA LEU A 137 -1.92 -2.64 13.60
C LEU A 137 -0.47 -2.34 13.19
N LEU A 138 -0.09 -2.81 12.00
CA LEU A 138 1.20 -2.51 11.38
C LEU A 138 0.96 -1.92 10.00
N ILE A 139 1.57 -0.75 9.71
CA ILE A 139 1.51 -0.15 8.38
C ILE A 139 2.93 -0.07 7.83
N ALA A 140 3.15 -0.70 6.67
CA ALA A 140 4.45 -0.72 5.99
C ALA A 140 4.35 0.07 4.69
N TYR A 141 5.28 0.98 4.49
CA TYR A 141 5.33 1.87 3.32
C TYR A 141 6.53 1.53 2.45
N ALA A 142 6.36 1.63 1.13
CA ALA A 142 7.45 1.41 0.18
C ALA A 142 8.53 2.48 0.24
N THR A 143 8.23 3.66 0.81
CA THR A 143 9.16 4.79 0.79
C THR A 143 8.93 5.75 1.96
N ASP A 144 9.92 6.60 2.24
CA ASP A 144 9.84 7.64 3.26
C ASP A 144 8.68 8.63 2.99
N PRO A 145 8.16 9.29 4.04
CA PRO A 145 7.17 10.37 3.84
C PRO A 145 7.69 11.45 2.90
N GLY A 146 6.86 11.87 1.94
CA GLY A 146 7.21 12.89 0.97
C GLY A 146 8.11 12.41 -0.16
N ALA A 147 8.31 11.09 -0.28
CA ALA A 147 9.22 10.51 -1.27
C ALA A 147 8.48 9.65 -2.29
N ILE A 148 9.18 9.31 -3.36
CA ILE A 148 8.65 8.52 -4.47
C ILE A 148 9.01 7.04 -4.27
N ALA A 149 8.08 6.15 -4.49
CA ALA A 149 8.31 4.72 -4.63
C ALA A 149 8.58 4.42 -6.11
N PHE A 150 9.65 3.67 -6.39
CA PHE A 150 10.03 3.36 -7.78
C PHE A 150 9.26 2.16 -8.30
N ASP A 151 8.73 2.30 -9.50
CA ASP A 151 8.11 1.19 -10.23
C ASP A 151 9.18 0.19 -10.70
N GLY A 152 10.39 0.69 -10.95
CA GLY A 152 11.53 -0.13 -11.35
C GLY A 152 11.57 -0.40 -12.85
N PRO A 153 12.70 -0.93 -13.34
CA PRO A 153 12.83 -1.27 -14.76
C PRO A 153 12.32 -2.66 -15.12
N GLY A 154 11.92 -3.44 -14.12
CA GLY A 154 11.46 -4.83 -14.29
C GLY A 154 9.96 -4.95 -14.46
N VAL A 155 9.48 -6.18 -14.28
CA VAL A 155 8.05 -6.52 -14.36
C VAL A 155 7.33 -6.13 -13.06
N ASP A 156 8.06 -6.18 -11.95
CA ASP A 156 7.55 -5.85 -10.60
C ASP A 156 8.43 -4.76 -10.00
N SER A 157 7.86 -4.04 -9.03
CA SER A 157 8.57 -3.00 -8.30
C SER A 157 9.67 -3.60 -7.40
N PRO A 158 10.73 -2.84 -7.08
CA PRO A 158 11.72 -3.31 -6.10
C PRO A 158 11.11 -3.69 -4.75
N TYR A 159 10.09 -2.95 -4.31
CA TYR A 159 9.44 -3.20 -3.02
C TYR A 159 8.64 -4.52 -3.06
N SER A 160 7.82 -4.70 -4.09
CA SER A 160 6.99 -5.92 -4.22
C SER A 160 7.85 -7.17 -4.40
N LEU A 161 8.96 -7.08 -5.15
CA LEU A 161 9.91 -8.19 -5.27
C LEU A 161 10.51 -8.57 -3.91
N ALA A 162 10.96 -7.58 -3.14
CA ALA A 162 11.55 -7.85 -1.83
C ALA A 162 10.50 -8.40 -0.86
N LEU A 163 9.26 -7.89 -0.91
CA LEU A 163 8.16 -8.41 -0.09
C LEU A 163 7.89 -9.88 -0.41
N ALA A 164 7.75 -10.22 -1.70
CA ALA A 164 7.47 -11.60 -2.12
C ALA A 164 8.56 -12.57 -1.64
N LYS A 165 9.80 -12.09 -1.57
CA LYS A 165 10.93 -12.91 -1.12
C LYS A 165 10.93 -13.12 0.40
N HIS A 166 10.61 -12.09 1.18
CA HIS A 166 10.84 -12.12 2.63
C HIS A 166 9.57 -12.26 3.48
N LEU A 167 8.40 -11.89 2.93
CA LEU A 167 7.17 -11.77 3.73
C LEU A 167 6.70 -13.10 4.31
N THR A 168 6.93 -14.19 3.59
CA THR A 168 6.46 -15.53 4.00
C THR A 168 7.61 -16.50 4.35
N GLU A 169 8.79 -15.97 4.70
CA GLU A 169 9.91 -16.81 5.14
C GLU A 169 9.54 -17.54 6.44
N PRO A 170 9.62 -18.89 6.46
CA PRO A 170 9.21 -19.64 7.66
C PRO A 170 10.04 -19.25 8.89
N GLY A 171 9.35 -19.04 10.00
CA GLY A 171 10.00 -18.73 11.27
C GLY A 171 10.55 -17.31 11.40
N VAL A 172 10.25 -16.44 10.43
CA VAL A 172 10.71 -15.05 10.48
C VAL A 172 9.55 -14.14 10.87
N GLU A 173 9.75 -13.40 11.94
CA GLU A 173 8.75 -12.42 12.42
C GLU A 173 8.58 -11.30 11.39
N ILE A 174 7.35 -10.76 11.29
CA ILE A 174 6.99 -9.75 10.29
C ILE A 174 7.91 -8.52 10.31
N GLN A 175 8.26 -8.02 11.49
CA GLN A 175 9.15 -6.84 11.59
C GLN A 175 10.55 -7.15 11.08
N SER A 176 11.04 -8.36 11.35
CA SER A 176 12.34 -8.82 10.82
C SER A 176 12.29 -8.97 9.30
N ALA A 177 11.20 -9.52 8.77
CA ALA A 177 10.99 -9.63 7.32
C ALA A 177 10.99 -8.24 6.67
N LEU A 178 10.26 -7.27 7.25
CA LEU A 178 10.21 -5.90 6.73
C LEU A 178 11.57 -5.20 6.83
N THR A 179 12.38 -5.53 7.85
CA THR A 179 13.75 -5.00 7.94
C THR A 179 14.62 -5.52 6.78
N ARG A 180 14.46 -6.80 6.42
CA ARG A 180 15.15 -7.37 5.25
C ARG A 180 14.68 -6.72 3.96
N VAL A 181 13.37 -6.50 3.82
CA VAL A 181 12.79 -5.78 2.68
C VAL A 181 13.42 -4.40 2.55
N ARG A 182 13.49 -3.64 3.66
CA ARG A 182 14.12 -2.31 3.67
C ARG A 182 15.56 -2.37 3.18
N GLY A 183 16.35 -3.30 3.70
CA GLY A 183 17.76 -3.45 3.29
C GLY A 183 17.90 -3.75 1.80
N GLU A 184 17.08 -4.66 1.29
CA GLU A 184 17.12 -5.07 -0.12
C GLU A 184 16.70 -3.93 -1.04
N VAL A 185 15.59 -3.24 -0.74
CA VAL A 185 15.10 -2.11 -1.56
C VAL A 185 16.09 -0.95 -1.54
N THR A 186 16.63 -0.61 -0.36
CA THR A 186 17.60 0.46 -0.22
C THR A 186 18.85 0.16 -1.07
N GLY A 187 19.34 -1.08 -1.03
CA GLY A 187 20.45 -1.52 -1.86
C GLY A 187 20.15 -1.48 -3.35
N ALA A 188 19.01 -2.05 -3.76
CA ALA A 188 18.61 -2.14 -5.16
C ALA A 188 18.41 -0.76 -5.80
N THR A 189 17.99 0.22 -5.01
CA THR A 189 17.74 1.59 -5.49
C THR A 189 18.89 2.55 -5.19
N GLN A 190 20.04 2.04 -4.71
CA GLN A 190 21.21 2.83 -4.37
C GLN A 190 20.88 3.94 -3.36
N GLY A 191 20.05 3.61 -2.38
CA GLY A 191 19.64 4.53 -1.31
C GLY A 191 18.55 5.52 -1.66
N ARG A 192 18.02 5.46 -2.89
CA ARG A 192 17.02 6.43 -3.35
C ARG A 192 15.60 6.10 -2.87
N GLN A 193 15.37 4.86 -2.45
CA GLN A 193 14.07 4.45 -1.89
C GLN A 193 14.32 3.76 -0.55
N ARG A 194 13.60 4.20 0.48
CA ARG A 194 13.75 3.67 1.85
C ARG A 194 12.38 3.30 2.40
N PRO A 195 12.01 2.02 2.37
CA PRO A 195 10.78 1.55 3.02
C PRO A 195 10.76 1.75 4.53
#